data_3b46465328572bf438a61bf678bcaaed
#
_entry.id   3b46465328572bf438a61bf678bcaaed
#
_cell.length_a   1.000
_cell.length_b   1.000
_cell.length_c   1.000
_cell.angle_alpha   90.00
_cell.angle_beta   90.00
_cell.angle_gamma   90.00
#
_symmetry.space_group_name_H-M   'P 1'
#
loop_
_entity.id
_entity.type
_entity.pdbx_description
1 polymer ?
#
loop_
_entity_poly.entity_id
_entity_poly.type
_entity_poly.pdbx_seq_one_letter_code
_entity_poly.pdbx_strand_id
1 'polypeptide(L)'
;FEAVGAELTRRRLHCLLVDEAQFLTHAQVLQLCRLADEMDLPVLCYGLRTDFVGALFPGSAALLALADALVELKAVCECGRKATMNLRVDAEGRAIAKGAQTEIGGNDRYVALCR
;
A
#
# COMPACT_ATOMS: atom_id res chain seq x y z
N PHE A 1 -10.54 10.75 8.96
CA PHE A 1 -9.19 11.10 9.43
C PHE A 1 -9.22 12.07 10.61
N GLU A 2 -10.01 13.15 10.57
CA GLU A 2 -10.13 14.10 11.69
C GLU A 2 -10.67 13.44 12.97
N ALA A 3 -11.68 12.56 12.85
CA ALA A 3 -12.21 11.78 13.97
C ALA A 3 -11.16 10.82 14.55
N VAL A 4 -10.31 10.26 13.70
CA VAL A 4 -9.19 9.42 14.13
C VAL A 4 -8.17 10.25 14.89
N GLY A 5 -7.82 11.44 14.43
CA GLY A 5 -6.91 12.34 15.11
C GLY A 5 -7.37 12.71 16.52
N ALA A 6 -8.66 13.00 16.70
CA ALA A 6 -9.25 13.30 18.01
C ALA A 6 -9.19 12.09 18.96
N GLU A 7 -9.44 10.88 18.45
CA GLU A 7 -9.35 9.66 19.24
C GLU A 7 -7.90 9.33 19.60
N LEU A 8 -6.95 9.54 18.68
CA LEU A 8 -5.53 9.35 18.92
C LEU A 8 -4.99 10.27 20.02
N THR A 9 -5.48 11.51 20.08
CA THR A 9 -5.12 12.47 21.13
C THR A 9 -5.63 12.03 22.50
N ARG A 10 -6.76 11.34 22.54
CA ARG A 10 -7.36 10.85 23.78
C ARG A 10 -6.69 9.59 24.32
N ARG A 11 -6.09 8.77 23.46
CA ARG A 11 -5.40 7.53 23.84
C ARG A 11 -3.89 7.72 23.80
N ARG A 12 -3.22 7.19 24.78
CA ARG A 12 -1.76 7.11 24.79
C ARG A 12 -1.31 5.98 23.86
N LEU A 13 -1.18 6.29 22.58
CA LEU A 13 -0.73 5.33 21.57
C LEU A 13 0.79 5.38 21.43
N HIS A 14 1.39 4.23 21.17
CA HIS A 14 2.83 4.09 20.97
C HIS A 14 3.21 4.01 19.49
N CYS A 15 2.29 3.62 18.63
CA CYS A 15 2.47 3.65 17.17
C CYS A 15 1.11 3.57 16.46
N LEU A 16 1.09 3.93 15.20
CA LEU A 16 -0.05 3.79 14.30
C LEU A 16 0.33 2.87 13.14
N LEU A 17 -0.46 1.83 12.92
CA LEU A 17 -0.31 0.91 11.78
C LEU A 17 -1.42 1.17 10.79
N VAL A 18 -1.06 1.37 9.52
CA VAL A 18 -2.00 1.58 8.41
C VAL A 18 -1.80 0.45 7.41
N ASP A 19 -2.82 -0.38 7.28
CA ASP A 19 -2.83 -1.45 6.26
C ASP A 19 -3.47 -0.94 4.98
N GLU A 20 -3.14 -1.58 3.85
CA GLU A 20 -3.62 -1.21 2.52
C GLU A 20 -3.40 0.28 2.20
N ALA A 21 -2.26 0.81 2.60
CA ALA A 21 -1.94 2.23 2.51
C ALA A 21 -1.83 2.76 1.07
N GLN A 22 -1.73 1.88 0.07
CA GLN A 22 -1.75 2.27 -1.35
C GLN A 22 -3.05 2.98 -1.75
N PHE A 23 -4.15 2.75 -1.03
CA PHE A 23 -5.44 3.39 -1.31
C PHE A 23 -5.61 4.76 -0.67
N LEU A 24 -4.63 5.24 0.07
CA LEU A 24 -4.66 6.59 0.62
C LEU A 24 -4.55 7.64 -0.49
N THR A 25 -5.16 8.78 -0.27
CA THR A 25 -4.91 9.97 -1.09
C THR A 25 -3.61 10.66 -0.65
N HIS A 26 -3.06 11.51 -1.50
CA HIS A 26 -1.92 12.34 -1.14
C HIS A 26 -2.19 13.18 0.12
N ALA A 27 -3.40 13.77 0.20
CA ALA A 27 -3.80 14.56 1.36
C ALA A 27 -3.83 13.75 2.65
N GLN A 28 -4.29 12.49 2.60
CA GLN A 28 -4.31 11.60 3.75
C GLN A 28 -2.89 11.21 4.19
N VAL A 29 -1.98 11.01 3.26
CA VAL A 29 -0.56 10.75 3.59
C VAL A 29 0.05 11.97 4.29
N LEU A 30 -0.23 13.19 3.81
CA LEU A 30 0.21 14.42 4.50
C LEU A 30 -0.34 14.52 5.92
N GLN A 31 -1.60 14.11 6.15
CA GLN A 31 -2.17 14.07 7.50
C GLN A 31 -1.43 13.07 8.41
N LEU A 32 -1.02 11.91 7.87
CA LEU A 32 -0.21 10.96 8.62
C LEU A 32 1.17 11.53 8.95
N CYS A 33 1.81 12.24 8.05
CA CYS A 33 3.07 12.94 8.32
C CYS A 33 2.92 13.93 9.48
N ARG A 34 1.86 14.73 9.48
CA ARG A 34 1.58 15.66 10.59
C ARG A 34 1.37 14.95 11.92
N LEU A 35 0.64 13.84 11.92
CA LEU A 35 0.46 13.04 13.13
C LEU A 35 1.80 12.53 13.66
N ALA A 36 2.66 12.03 12.78
CA ALA A 36 3.98 11.56 13.17
C ALA A 36 4.83 12.68 13.80
N ASP A 37 4.84 13.84 13.16
CA ASP A 37 5.66 14.98 13.57
C ASP A 37 5.12 15.67 14.83
N GLU A 38 3.81 15.94 14.89
CA GLU A 38 3.19 16.70 15.98
C GLU A 38 3.02 15.87 17.26
N MET A 39 2.81 14.57 17.14
CA MET A 39 2.57 13.68 18.27
C MET A 39 3.78 12.82 18.63
N ASP A 40 4.89 12.96 17.92
CA ASP A 40 6.06 12.08 18.05
C ASP A 40 5.64 10.59 18.03
N LEU A 41 4.74 10.26 17.09
CA LEU A 41 4.11 8.95 16.96
C LEU A 41 4.65 8.22 15.74
N PRO A 42 5.31 7.07 15.91
CA PRO A 42 5.70 6.24 14.77
C PRO A 42 4.47 5.81 13.97
N VAL A 43 4.49 6.06 12.65
CA VAL A 43 3.45 5.65 11.70
C VAL A 43 4.05 4.68 10.71
N LEU A 44 3.51 3.47 10.66
CA LEU A 44 3.95 2.41 9.76
C LEU A 44 2.84 2.13 8.74
N CYS A 45 3.15 2.34 7.48
CA CYS A 45 2.22 2.13 6.37
C CYS A 45 2.62 0.89 5.58
N TYR A 46 1.72 -0.05 5.45
CA TYR A 46 1.90 -1.29 4.70
C TYR A 46 1.01 -1.26 3.46
N GLY A 47 1.54 -1.65 2.33
CA GLY A 47 0.75 -1.67 1.10
C GLY A 47 1.55 -2.08 -0.12
N LEU A 48 0.87 -2.09 -1.25
CA LEU A 48 1.46 -2.40 -2.55
C LEU A 48 2.05 -1.13 -3.17
N ARG A 49 3.20 -1.26 -3.80
CA ARG A 49 3.84 -0.16 -4.51
C ARG A 49 3.12 0.13 -5.83
N THR A 50 2.87 -0.91 -6.62
CA THR A 50 2.32 -0.80 -7.97
C THR A 50 1.10 -1.71 -8.13
N ASP A 51 0.24 -1.34 -9.07
CA ASP A 51 -0.87 -2.17 -9.51
C ASP A 51 -0.40 -3.30 -10.46
N PHE A 52 -1.37 -4.04 -11.00
CA PHE A 52 -1.10 -5.19 -11.86
C PHE A 52 -0.50 -4.82 -13.24
N VAL A 53 -0.54 -3.57 -13.65
CA VAL A 53 0.12 -3.07 -14.87
C VAL A 53 1.44 -2.37 -14.60
N GLY A 54 1.88 -2.34 -13.34
CA GLY A 54 3.13 -1.71 -12.94
C GLY A 54 3.04 -0.21 -12.69
N ALA A 55 1.84 0.37 -12.67
CA ALA A 55 1.64 1.77 -12.34
C ALA A 55 1.56 1.98 -10.84
N LEU A 56 2.11 3.08 -10.34
CA LEU A 56 2.02 3.42 -8.92
C LEU A 56 0.59 3.71 -8.50
N PHE A 57 0.21 3.21 -7.33
CA PHE A 57 -0.98 3.72 -6.64
C PHE A 57 -0.73 5.15 -6.14
N PRO A 58 -1.75 6.02 -6.11
CA PRO A 58 -1.60 7.38 -5.60
C PRO A 58 -1.04 7.47 -4.18
N GLY A 59 -1.53 6.62 -3.28
CA GLY A 59 -1.03 6.55 -1.91
C GLY A 59 0.41 6.08 -1.84
N SER A 60 0.78 5.10 -2.65
CA SER A 60 2.16 4.60 -2.72
C SER A 60 3.11 5.65 -3.27
N ALA A 61 2.72 6.42 -4.28
CA ALA A 61 3.51 7.53 -4.80
C ALA A 61 3.79 8.59 -3.71
N ALA A 62 2.76 8.96 -2.95
CA ALA A 62 2.91 9.91 -1.85
C ALA A 62 3.80 9.37 -0.72
N LEU A 63 3.63 8.10 -0.34
CA LEU A 63 4.45 7.45 0.67
C LEU A 63 5.91 7.34 0.24
N LEU A 64 6.18 6.97 -1.01
CA LEU A 64 7.55 6.92 -1.53
C LEU A 64 8.24 8.29 -1.48
N ALA A 65 7.48 9.37 -1.69
CA ALA A 65 8.01 10.73 -1.65
C ALA A 65 8.26 11.25 -0.22
N LEU A 66 7.43 10.86 0.75
CA LEU A 66 7.34 11.50 2.06
C LEU A 66 7.82 10.63 3.22
N ALA A 67 7.96 9.32 3.06
CA ALA A 67 8.38 8.43 4.13
C ALA A 67 9.84 8.67 4.54
N ASP A 68 10.12 8.63 5.83
CA ASP A 68 11.48 8.72 6.37
C ASP A 68 12.28 7.44 6.11
N ALA A 69 11.61 6.29 6.11
CA ALA A 69 12.22 5.01 5.84
C ALA A 69 11.33 4.17 4.92
N LEU A 70 11.96 3.51 3.97
CA LEU A 70 11.32 2.60 3.04
C LEU A 70 11.86 1.19 3.28
N VAL A 71 10.96 0.27 3.59
CA VAL A 71 11.30 -1.13 3.85
C VAL A 71 10.55 -2.01 2.87
N GLU A 72 11.28 -2.84 2.15
CA GLU A 72 10.70 -3.79 1.22
C GLU A 72 10.44 -5.12 1.92
N LEU A 73 9.17 -5.55 1.88
CA LEU A 73 8.81 -6.90 2.29
C LEU A 73 9.00 -7.83 1.09
N LYS A 74 9.95 -8.74 1.21
CA LYS A 74 10.34 -9.63 0.11
C LYS A 74 9.30 -10.73 -0.12
N ALA A 75 8.90 -10.91 -1.38
CA ALA A 75 8.16 -12.06 -1.85
C ALA A 75 8.97 -12.80 -2.93
N VAL A 76 8.64 -14.07 -3.15
CA VAL A 76 9.37 -14.94 -4.08
C VAL A 76 8.45 -15.33 -5.24
N CYS A 77 8.95 -15.16 -6.47
CA CYS A 77 8.32 -15.66 -7.69
C CYS A 77 8.44 -17.19 -7.75
N GLU A 78 7.55 -17.85 -8.48
CA GLU A 78 7.61 -19.28 -8.73
C GLU A 78 8.97 -19.76 -9.30
N CYS A 79 9.65 -18.88 -10.05
CA CYS A 79 10.98 -19.19 -10.60
C CYS A 79 12.12 -19.07 -9.56
N GLY A 80 11.82 -18.75 -8.30
CA GLY A 80 12.80 -18.59 -7.22
C GLY A 80 13.41 -17.19 -7.14
N ARG A 81 13.13 -16.30 -8.08
CA ARG A 81 13.59 -14.91 -8.04
C ARG A 81 12.68 -14.04 -7.19
N LYS A 82 13.19 -12.88 -6.81
CA LYS A 82 12.41 -11.87 -6.09
C LYS A 82 11.19 -11.44 -6.92
N ALA A 83 10.02 -11.51 -6.32
CA ALA A 83 8.79 -11.01 -6.92
C ALA A 83 8.75 -9.48 -6.77
N THR A 84 8.53 -8.79 -7.86
CA THR A 84 8.47 -7.31 -7.91
C THR A 84 7.17 -6.79 -8.47
N MET A 85 6.36 -7.68 -9.05
CA MET A 85 5.12 -7.33 -9.75
C MET A 85 3.96 -8.14 -9.19
N ASN A 86 2.76 -7.57 -9.24
CA ASN A 86 1.51 -8.25 -8.95
C ASN A 86 0.72 -8.38 -10.26
N LEU A 87 0.64 -9.59 -10.77
CA LEU A 87 -0.12 -9.89 -11.99
C LEU A 87 -1.55 -10.26 -11.62
N ARG A 88 -2.51 -9.63 -12.29
CA ARG A 88 -3.91 -10.04 -12.20
C ARG A 88 -4.16 -11.18 -13.20
N VAL A 89 -4.75 -12.26 -12.75
CA VAL A 89 -5.11 -13.42 -13.58
C VAL A 89 -6.60 -13.72 -13.47
N ASP A 90 -7.18 -14.24 -14.56
CA ASP A 90 -8.58 -14.70 -14.58
C ASP A 90 -8.73 -16.09 -13.93
N ALA A 91 -9.96 -16.63 -13.94
CA ALA A 91 -10.24 -17.94 -13.36
C ALA A 91 -9.46 -19.08 -14.04
N GLU A 92 -9.06 -18.90 -15.30
CA GLU A 92 -8.26 -19.85 -16.08
C GLU A 92 -6.74 -19.62 -15.95
N GLY A 93 -6.33 -18.66 -15.13
CA GLY A 93 -4.92 -18.37 -14.91
C GLY A 93 -4.25 -17.51 -15.99
N ARG A 94 -5.03 -16.87 -16.87
CA ARG A 94 -4.52 -15.98 -17.91
C ARG A 94 -4.33 -14.56 -17.39
N ALA A 95 -3.28 -13.91 -17.83
CA ALA A 95 -2.98 -12.54 -17.44
C ALA A 95 -4.03 -11.54 -17.96
N ILE A 96 -4.47 -10.65 -17.09
CA ILE A 96 -5.38 -9.55 -17.42
C ILE A 96 -4.55 -8.27 -17.50
N ALA A 97 -4.54 -7.65 -18.68
CA ALA A 97 -3.76 -6.44 -18.94
C ALA A 97 -4.58 -5.14 -18.87
N LYS A 98 -5.90 -5.24 -18.74
CA LYS A 98 -6.82 -4.10 -18.71
C LYS A 98 -7.81 -4.24 -17.57
N GLY A 99 -8.28 -3.13 -17.05
CA GLY A 99 -9.28 -3.08 -16.00
C GLY A 99 -8.99 -1.98 -14.99
N ALA A 100 -9.88 -1.84 -14.01
CA ALA A 100 -9.72 -0.89 -12.92
C ALA A 100 -8.48 -1.22 -12.07
N GLN A 101 -7.83 -0.19 -11.54
CA GLN A 101 -6.69 -0.35 -10.64
C GLN A 101 -7.08 -1.16 -9.39
N THR A 102 -8.31 -0.99 -8.92
CA THR A 102 -8.89 -1.73 -7.82
C THR A 102 -10.17 -2.41 -8.28
N GLU A 103 -10.27 -3.71 -8.07
CA GLU A 103 -11.48 -4.48 -8.35
C GLU A 103 -11.79 -5.35 -7.15
N ILE A 104 -12.99 -5.17 -6.59
CA ILE A 104 -13.48 -5.91 -5.42
C ILE A 104 -14.55 -6.89 -5.89
N GLY A 105 -14.33 -8.17 -5.59
CA GLY A 105 -15.22 -9.25 -6.01
C GLY A 105 -14.95 -9.72 -7.43
N GLY A 106 -15.34 -10.94 -7.74
CA GLY A 106 -15.06 -11.61 -8.99
C GLY A 106 -14.10 -12.79 -8.81
N ASN A 107 -13.79 -13.47 -9.92
CA ASN A 107 -12.95 -14.66 -9.93
C ASN A 107 -11.47 -14.35 -10.19
N ASP A 108 -11.10 -13.07 -10.19
CA ASP A 108 -9.74 -12.64 -10.47
C ASP A 108 -8.83 -12.88 -9.27
N ARG A 109 -7.60 -13.28 -9.55
CA ARG A 109 -6.56 -13.51 -8.56
C ARG A 109 -5.33 -12.67 -8.88
N TYR A 110 -4.53 -12.42 -7.85
CA TYR A 110 -3.25 -11.76 -8.00
C TYR A 110 -2.12 -12.75 -7.71
N VAL A 111 -1.10 -12.75 -8.56
CA VAL A 111 0.08 -13.58 -8.42
C VAL A 111 1.31 -12.70 -8.35
N ALA A 112 2.16 -12.92 -7.35
CA ALA A 112 3.42 -12.20 -7.22
C ALA A 112 4.47 -12.83 -8.15
N LEU A 113 5.00 -12.04 -9.07
CA LEU A 113 5.97 -12.49 -10.06
C LEU A 113 7.18 -11.55 -10.13
N CYS A 114 8.30 -12.07 -10.63
CA CYS A 114 9.44 -11.25 -11.00
C CYS A 114 9.15 -10.44 -12.28
N ARG A 115 9.93 -9.40 -12.50
CA ARG A 115 9.86 -8.58 -13.70
C ARG A 115 10.44 -9.33 -14.91
#